data_682ac098b38b7cef50c37336d179af7b
#
_entry.id   682ac098b38b7cef50c37336d179af7b
#
_cell.length_a   1.000
_cell.length_b   1.000
_cell.length_c   1.000
_cell.angle_alpha   90.00
_cell.angle_beta   90.00
_cell.angle_gamma   90.00
#
_symmetry.space_group_name_H-M   'P 1'
#
loop_
_entity.id
_entity.type
_entity.pdbx_description
1 polymer ?
#
loop_
_entity_poly.entity_id
_entity_poly.type
_entity_poly.pdbx_seq_one_letter_code
_entity_poly.pdbx_strand_id
1 'polypeptide(L)'
;IMLGAVLPVFSVLIASCSQGIMEAALERACAHASASKFEHLGSALADLPTVRAYLARARIRADMARTLRDDTLAALAGGRADAMLRVMQTKAAAAEAALEVTDVAMRVCGGAAFRKDVGVERYFRDARAASIMAPTSDVLFDFIGKAVCGLPVFD
;
A
#
# COMPACT_ATOMS: atom_id res chain seq x y z
N ILE A 1 25.75 4.87 -10.49
CA ILE A 1 25.26 3.54 -10.05
C ILE A 1 24.05 3.71 -9.12
N MET A 2 24.14 4.51 -8.04
CA MET A 2 23.02 4.64 -7.07
C MET A 2 21.71 5.08 -7.72
N LEU A 3 21.69 6.19 -8.44
CA LEU A 3 20.46 6.72 -9.05
C LEU A 3 19.98 5.91 -10.26
N GLY A 4 20.88 5.36 -11.07
CA GLY A 4 20.52 4.68 -12.31
C GLY A 4 20.21 3.18 -12.17
N ALA A 5 20.65 2.54 -11.09
CA ALA A 5 20.43 1.10 -10.90
C ALA A 5 19.82 0.75 -9.54
N VAL A 6 20.42 1.22 -8.44
CA VAL A 6 19.99 0.82 -7.10
C VAL A 6 18.63 1.40 -6.75
N LEU A 7 18.42 2.70 -6.96
CA LEU A 7 17.17 3.37 -6.61
C LEU A 7 15.94 2.80 -7.34
N PRO A 8 15.96 2.58 -8.67
CA PRO A 8 14.82 1.98 -9.36
C PRO A 8 14.48 0.59 -8.85
N VAL A 9 15.48 -0.30 -8.75
CA VAL A 9 15.28 -1.69 -8.31
C VAL A 9 14.75 -1.72 -6.88
N PHE A 10 15.39 -1.02 -5.95
CA PHE A 10 14.97 -0.95 -4.56
C PHE A 10 13.54 -0.42 -4.42
N SER A 11 13.22 0.68 -5.09
CA SER A 11 11.91 1.33 -4.99
C SER A 11 10.78 0.42 -5.49
N VAL A 12 10.98 -0.26 -6.61
CA VAL A 12 10.00 -1.19 -7.17
C VAL A 12 9.84 -2.43 -6.28
N LEU A 13 10.93 -2.96 -5.72
CA LEU A 13 10.87 -4.10 -4.80
C LEU A 13 10.12 -3.74 -3.52
N ILE A 14 10.40 -2.58 -2.92
CA ILE A 14 9.67 -2.10 -1.73
C ILE A 14 8.18 -1.88 -2.03
N ALA A 15 7.85 -1.29 -3.18
CA ALA A 15 6.47 -1.16 -3.61
C ALA A 15 5.77 -2.51 -3.79
N SER A 16 6.49 -3.52 -4.31
CA SER A 16 5.97 -4.88 -4.47
C SER A 16 5.77 -5.59 -3.13
N CYS A 17 6.66 -5.39 -2.16
CA CYS A 17 6.47 -5.87 -0.78
C CYS A 17 5.23 -5.21 -0.15
N SER A 18 5.08 -3.89 -0.29
CA SER A 18 3.91 -3.15 0.19
C SER A 18 2.61 -3.69 -0.43
N GLN A 19 2.64 -4.03 -1.73
CA GLN A 19 1.50 -4.64 -2.41
C GLN A 19 1.14 -5.99 -1.79
N GLY A 20 2.11 -6.86 -1.52
CA GLY A 20 1.88 -8.15 -0.86
C GLY A 20 1.29 -7.99 0.55
N ILE A 21 1.75 -6.99 1.31
CA ILE A 21 1.21 -6.66 2.63
C ILE A 21 -0.27 -6.24 2.53
N MET A 22 -0.60 -5.37 1.58
CA MET A 22 -1.99 -4.92 1.35
C MET A 22 -2.92 -6.08 0.99
N GLU A 23 -2.49 -6.95 0.07
CA GLU A 23 -3.28 -8.12 -0.35
C GLU A 23 -3.55 -9.05 0.83
N ALA A 24 -2.52 -9.40 1.58
CA ALA A 24 -2.65 -10.30 2.71
C ALA A 24 -3.50 -9.69 3.85
N ALA A 25 -3.35 -8.40 4.14
CA ALA A 25 -4.17 -7.72 5.14
C ALA A 25 -5.65 -7.68 4.75
N LEU A 26 -5.95 -7.39 3.48
CA LEU A 26 -7.31 -7.39 2.96
C LEU A 26 -7.94 -8.78 2.99
N GLU A 27 -7.21 -9.81 2.55
CA GLU A 27 -7.69 -11.19 2.59
C GLU A 27 -8.10 -11.60 4.00
N ARG A 28 -7.24 -11.32 5.00
CA ARG A 28 -7.54 -11.64 6.40
C ARG A 28 -8.69 -10.82 6.96
N ALA A 29 -8.78 -9.53 6.64
CA ALA A 29 -9.88 -8.70 7.08
C ALA A 29 -11.21 -9.15 6.48
N CYS A 30 -11.25 -9.51 5.20
CA CYS A 30 -12.43 -10.07 4.53
C CYS A 30 -12.84 -11.40 5.14
N ALA A 31 -11.91 -12.33 5.37
CA ALA A 31 -12.16 -13.61 5.99
C ALA A 31 -12.72 -13.45 7.41
N HIS A 32 -12.12 -12.56 8.21
CA HIS A 32 -12.60 -12.24 9.54
C HIS A 32 -14.02 -11.66 9.52
N ALA A 33 -14.29 -10.69 8.66
CA ALA A 33 -15.60 -10.06 8.55
C ALA A 33 -16.70 -11.05 8.14
N SER A 34 -16.37 -12.01 7.28
CA SER A 34 -17.31 -13.04 6.83
C SER A 34 -17.55 -14.12 7.90
N ALA A 35 -16.53 -14.44 8.70
CA ALA A 35 -16.64 -15.47 9.75
C ALA A 35 -17.26 -14.94 11.05
N SER A 36 -17.14 -13.64 11.33
CA SER A 36 -17.62 -13.02 12.57
C SER A 36 -19.13 -12.81 12.52
N LYS A 37 -19.87 -13.64 13.25
CA LYS A 37 -21.34 -13.63 13.29
C LYS A 37 -21.86 -12.94 14.53
N PHE A 38 -22.96 -12.21 14.37
CA PHE A 38 -23.83 -11.74 15.44
C PHE A 38 -24.92 -12.79 15.65
N GLU A 39 -24.73 -13.75 16.56
CA GLU A 39 -25.62 -14.90 16.75
C GLU A 39 -27.09 -14.49 16.98
N HIS A 40 -27.28 -13.39 17.74
CA HIS A 40 -28.63 -12.87 18.06
C HIS A 40 -29.31 -12.17 16.86
N LEU A 41 -28.57 -11.84 15.79
CA LEU A 41 -29.09 -11.18 14.59
C LEU A 41 -29.09 -12.08 13.35
N GLY A 42 -28.46 -13.25 13.43
CA GLY A 42 -28.28 -14.15 12.30
C GLY A 42 -27.49 -13.57 11.14
N SER A 43 -26.70 -12.50 11.38
CA SER A 43 -25.90 -11.77 10.37
C SER A 43 -24.41 -11.81 10.69
N ALA A 44 -23.59 -11.59 9.67
CA ALA A 44 -22.13 -11.47 9.81
C ALA A 44 -21.69 -10.00 9.83
N LEU A 45 -20.45 -9.75 10.28
CA LEU A 45 -19.86 -8.41 10.22
C LEU A 45 -19.81 -7.90 8.77
N ALA A 46 -19.59 -8.78 7.80
CA ALA A 46 -19.61 -8.47 6.37
C ALA A 46 -20.98 -7.99 5.85
N ASP A 47 -22.08 -8.24 6.57
CA ASP A 47 -23.41 -7.78 6.16
C ASP A 47 -23.62 -6.28 6.45
N LEU A 48 -22.75 -5.68 7.24
CA LEU A 48 -22.82 -4.25 7.54
C LEU A 48 -22.35 -3.41 6.34
N PRO A 49 -23.18 -2.49 5.80
CA PRO A 49 -22.80 -1.63 4.67
C PRO A 49 -21.52 -0.84 4.92
N THR A 50 -21.31 -0.38 6.16
CA THR A 50 -20.11 0.39 6.55
C THR A 50 -18.84 -0.45 6.43
N VAL A 51 -18.89 -1.72 6.85
CA VAL A 51 -17.74 -2.64 6.74
C VAL A 51 -17.41 -2.91 5.28
N ARG A 52 -18.43 -3.20 4.46
CA ARG A 52 -18.24 -3.36 3.01
C ARG A 52 -17.64 -2.13 2.35
N ALA A 53 -18.10 -0.93 2.74
CA ALA A 53 -17.54 0.32 2.22
C ALA A 53 -16.06 0.52 2.59
N TYR A 54 -15.65 0.16 3.81
CA TYR A 54 -14.25 0.18 4.22
C TYR A 54 -13.40 -0.78 3.38
N LEU A 55 -13.83 -2.02 3.24
CA LEU A 55 -13.12 -3.03 2.45
C LEU A 55 -13.03 -2.65 0.97
N ALA A 56 -14.12 -2.10 0.40
CA ALA A 56 -14.13 -1.62 -0.98
C ALA A 56 -13.12 -0.49 -1.22
N ARG A 57 -13.08 0.51 -0.34
CA ARG A 57 -12.09 1.62 -0.43
C ARG A 57 -10.66 1.10 -0.33
N ALA A 58 -10.39 0.21 0.62
CA ALA A 58 -9.08 -0.39 0.79
C ALA A 58 -8.67 -1.22 -0.45
N ARG A 59 -9.61 -1.98 -1.05
CA ARG A 59 -9.38 -2.73 -2.29
C ARG A 59 -9.01 -1.79 -3.44
N ILE A 60 -9.80 -0.73 -3.65
CA ILE A 60 -9.52 0.27 -4.68
C ILE A 60 -8.13 0.89 -4.49
N ARG A 61 -7.77 1.22 -3.25
CA ARG A 61 -6.46 1.82 -2.93
C ARG A 61 -5.30 0.88 -3.28
N ALA A 62 -5.43 -0.40 -2.93
CA ALA A 62 -4.45 -1.42 -3.28
C ALA A 62 -4.33 -1.62 -4.81
N ASP A 63 -5.44 -1.61 -5.52
CA ASP A 63 -5.46 -1.76 -6.99
C ASP A 63 -4.84 -0.55 -7.69
N MET A 64 -5.07 0.68 -7.21
CA MET A 64 -4.41 1.90 -7.72
C MET A 64 -2.89 1.81 -7.55
N ALA A 65 -2.40 1.39 -6.39
CA ALA A 65 -0.97 1.21 -6.14
C ALA A 65 -0.36 0.14 -7.05
N ARG A 66 -1.06 -0.97 -7.26
CA ARG A 66 -0.66 -2.04 -8.19
C ARG A 66 -0.54 -1.52 -9.61
N THR A 67 -1.55 -0.82 -10.11
CA THR A 67 -1.58 -0.28 -11.47
C THR A 67 -0.41 0.69 -11.70
N LEU A 68 -0.12 1.57 -10.74
CA LEU A 68 1.01 2.48 -10.83
C LEU A 68 2.36 1.73 -10.86
N ARG A 69 2.51 0.68 -10.03
CA ARG A 69 3.70 -0.18 -10.05
C ARG A 69 3.88 -0.86 -11.40
N ASP A 70 2.82 -1.42 -11.96
CA ASP A 70 2.86 -2.13 -13.23
C ASP A 70 3.19 -1.18 -14.39
N ASP A 71 2.63 0.04 -14.40
CA ASP A 71 3.03 1.09 -15.34
C ASP A 71 4.50 1.49 -15.17
N THR A 72 5.00 1.55 -13.94
CA THR A 72 6.42 1.84 -13.66
C THR A 72 7.34 0.77 -14.22
N LEU A 73 6.98 -0.51 -14.08
CA LEU A 73 7.73 -1.62 -14.67
C LEU A 73 7.76 -1.53 -16.20
N ALA A 74 6.62 -1.22 -16.81
CA ALA A 74 6.53 -1.01 -18.26
C ALA A 74 7.36 0.20 -18.72
N ALA A 75 7.36 1.31 -17.95
CA ALA A 75 8.15 2.48 -18.24
C ALA A 75 9.67 2.20 -18.19
N LEU A 76 10.10 1.44 -17.17
CA LEU A 76 11.51 1.03 -17.04
C LEU A 76 11.93 0.11 -18.20
N ALA A 77 11.12 -0.89 -18.53
CA ALA A 77 11.40 -1.83 -19.61
C ALA A 77 11.43 -1.15 -20.99
N GLY A 78 10.56 -0.18 -21.21
CA GLY A 78 10.46 0.57 -22.46
C GLY A 78 11.37 1.78 -22.57
N GLY A 79 12.17 2.10 -21.56
CA GLY A 79 13.05 3.28 -21.56
C GLY A 79 12.28 4.60 -21.64
N ARG A 80 11.09 4.66 -21.06
CA ARG A 80 10.20 5.82 -21.11
C ARG A 80 10.84 7.01 -20.37
N ALA A 81 10.71 8.22 -20.93
CA ALA A 81 11.36 9.41 -20.40
C ALA A 81 10.96 9.75 -18.96
N ASP A 82 9.74 9.41 -18.53
CA ASP A 82 9.25 9.63 -17.17
C ASP A 82 9.51 8.46 -16.20
N ALA A 83 10.26 7.43 -16.61
CA ALA A 83 10.45 6.21 -15.81
C ALA A 83 10.97 6.49 -14.40
N MET A 84 11.93 7.40 -14.25
CA MET A 84 12.48 7.74 -12.92
C MET A 84 11.45 8.45 -12.03
N LEU A 85 10.64 9.33 -12.60
CA LEU A 85 9.53 9.95 -11.88
C LEU A 85 8.51 8.89 -11.44
N ARG A 86 8.18 7.92 -12.31
CA ARG A 86 7.29 6.80 -11.96
C ARG A 86 7.85 5.93 -10.84
N VAL A 87 9.16 5.70 -10.82
CA VAL A 87 9.85 4.97 -9.73
C VAL A 87 9.62 5.66 -8.38
N MET A 88 9.84 6.96 -8.30
CA MET A 88 9.61 7.74 -7.08
C MET A 88 8.14 7.72 -6.65
N GLN A 89 7.24 7.96 -7.59
CA GLN A 89 5.78 7.93 -7.37
C GLN A 89 5.32 6.57 -6.86
N THR A 90 5.80 5.48 -7.46
CA THR A 90 5.39 4.12 -7.10
C THR A 90 5.80 3.76 -5.68
N LYS A 91 7.03 4.09 -5.26
CA LYS A 91 7.47 3.82 -3.89
C LYS A 91 6.65 4.61 -2.88
N ALA A 92 6.47 5.91 -3.11
CA ALA A 92 5.68 6.76 -2.21
C ALA A 92 4.21 6.31 -2.15
N ALA A 93 3.57 6.12 -3.30
CA ALA A 93 2.16 5.72 -3.37
C ALA A 93 1.90 4.36 -2.72
N ALA A 94 2.77 3.37 -2.96
CA ALA A 94 2.61 2.04 -2.37
C ALA A 94 2.82 2.05 -0.85
N ALA A 95 3.77 2.85 -0.35
CA ALA A 95 4.01 3.00 1.08
C ALA A 95 2.79 3.61 1.80
N GLU A 96 2.27 4.73 1.28
CA GLU A 96 1.09 5.37 1.86
C GLU A 96 -0.17 4.49 1.74
N ALA A 97 -0.37 3.85 0.59
CA ALA A 97 -1.49 2.93 0.40
C ALA A 97 -1.44 1.76 1.38
N ALA A 98 -0.25 1.22 1.66
CA ALA A 98 -0.10 0.12 2.61
C ALA A 98 -0.48 0.53 4.03
N LEU A 99 -0.14 1.76 4.46
CA LEU A 99 -0.55 2.31 5.74
C LEU A 99 -2.08 2.44 5.84
N GLU A 100 -2.70 3.02 4.81
CA GLU A 100 -4.15 3.20 4.76
C GLU A 100 -4.90 1.85 4.75
N VAL A 101 -4.47 0.91 3.91
CA VAL A 101 -5.12 -0.40 3.76
C VAL A 101 -5.00 -1.23 5.03
N THR A 102 -3.84 -1.23 5.67
CA THR A 102 -3.64 -1.98 6.91
C THR A 102 -4.36 -1.35 8.09
N ASP A 103 -4.48 -0.01 8.16
CA ASP A 103 -5.33 0.67 9.16
C ASP A 103 -6.80 0.27 8.99
N VAL A 104 -7.30 0.25 7.76
CA VAL A 104 -8.67 -0.23 7.48
C VAL A 104 -8.86 -1.69 7.89
N ALA A 105 -7.88 -2.55 7.62
CA ALA A 105 -7.94 -3.96 8.04
C ALA A 105 -8.01 -4.10 9.57
N MET A 106 -7.20 -3.32 10.32
CA MET A 106 -7.28 -3.25 11.79
C MET A 106 -8.66 -2.78 12.25
N ARG A 107 -9.20 -1.73 11.63
CA ARG A 107 -10.52 -1.18 11.96
C ARG A 107 -11.65 -2.21 11.73
N VAL A 108 -11.62 -2.92 10.62
CA VAL A 108 -12.63 -3.96 10.28
C VAL A 108 -12.57 -5.11 11.27
N CYS A 109 -11.40 -5.55 11.68
CA CYS A 109 -11.22 -6.62 12.65
C CYS A 109 -11.45 -6.18 14.11
N GLY A 110 -11.46 -4.86 14.39
CA GLY A 110 -11.70 -4.33 15.73
C GLY A 110 -10.73 -4.89 16.77
N GLY A 111 -11.22 -5.23 17.96
CA GLY A 111 -10.38 -5.81 19.02
C GLY A 111 -9.72 -7.13 18.64
N ALA A 112 -10.31 -7.91 17.74
CA ALA A 112 -9.71 -9.15 17.26
C ALA A 112 -8.47 -8.93 16.40
N ALA A 113 -8.28 -7.73 15.83
CA ALA A 113 -7.11 -7.38 15.04
C ALA A 113 -5.77 -7.56 15.78
N PHE A 114 -5.78 -7.43 17.11
CA PHE A 114 -4.59 -7.58 17.97
C PHE A 114 -4.25 -9.04 18.29
N ARG A 115 -5.09 -9.98 17.88
CA ARG A 115 -4.87 -11.41 18.10
C ARG A 115 -3.96 -11.97 17.00
N LYS A 116 -3.01 -12.83 17.39
CA LYS A 116 -2.04 -13.44 16.45
C LYS A 116 -2.68 -14.40 15.45
N ASP A 117 -3.78 -15.04 15.81
CA ASP A 117 -4.50 -15.96 14.92
C ASP A 117 -5.25 -15.22 13.80
N VAL A 118 -5.71 -14.00 14.04
CA VAL A 118 -6.23 -13.09 13.00
C VAL A 118 -5.10 -12.56 12.14
N GLY A 119 -3.95 -12.21 12.74
CA GLY A 119 -2.70 -11.91 12.07
C GLY A 119 -2.63 -10.59 11.30
N VAL A 120 -3.63 -9.70 11.45
CA VAL A 120 -3.66 -8.38 10.77
C VAL A 120 -2.65 -7.43 11.41
N GLU A 121 -2.42 -7.52 12.72
CA GLU A 121 -1.51 -6.64 13.46
C GLU A 121 -0.07 -6.67 12.91
N ARG A 122 0.36 -7.82 12.41
CA ARG A 122 1.69 -7.98 11.80
C ARG A 122 1.80 -7.11 10.54
N TYR A 123 0.82 -7.18 9.65
CA TYR A 123 0.82 -6.39 8.41
C TYR A 123 0.73 -4.89 8.69
N PHE A 124 -0.07 -4.49 9.69
CA PHE A 124 -0.14 -3.10 10.13
C PHE A 124 1.22 -2.56 10.59
N ARG A 125 1.96 -3.34 11.38
CA ARG A 125 3.31 -2.98 11.83
C ARG A 125 4.30 -2.96 10.67
N ASP A 126 4.32 -4.00 9.84
CA ASP A 126 5.31 -4.20 8.78
C ASP A 126 5.14 -3.16 7.64
N ALA A 127 3.92 -2.72 7.37
CA ALA A 127 3.63 -1.67 6.38
C ALA A 127 4.36 -0.35 6.67
N ARG A 128 4.64 -0.06 7.93
CA ARG A 128 5.31 1.19 8.34
C ARG A 128 6.73 1.31 7.75
N ALA A 129 7.42 0.20 7.55
CA ALA A 129 8.81 0.20 7.09
C ALA A 129 9.01 0.93 5.76
N ALA A 130 8.11 0.75 4.80
CA ALA A 130 8.24 1.31 3.46
C ALA A 130 8.26 2.85 3.43
N SER A 131 7.53 3.51 4.33
CA SER A 131 7.47 4.98 4.39
C SER A 131 8.71 5.62 5.03
N ILE A 132 9.40 4.89 5.92
CA ILE A 132 10.55 5.41 6.66
C ILE A 132 11.91 4.94 6.12
N MET A 133 11.95 3.88 5.30
CA MET A 133 13.17 3.45 4.62
C MET A 133 13.56 4.45 3.54
N ALA A 134 14.86 4.82 3.53
CA ALA A 134 15.38 5.83 2.59
C ALA A 134 15.29 5.38 1.10
N PRO A 135 14.96 6.27 0.17
CA PRO A 135 14.42 7.61 0.44
C PRO A 135 13.04 7.54 1.08
N THR A 136 12.82 8.30 2.16
CA THR A 136 11.53 8.30 2.89
C THR A 136 10.40 8.87 2.03
N SER A 137 9.14 8.61 2.42
CA SER A 137 7.99 9.20 1.72
C SER A 137 8.10 10.72 1.62
N ASP A 138 8.54 11.41 2.69
CA ASP A 138 8.66 12.87 2.70
C ASP A 138 9.68 13.37 1.67
N VAL A 139 10.85 12.72 1.59
CA VAL A 139 11.88 13.05 0.59
C VAL A 139 11.38 12.79 -0.82
N LEU A 140 10.65 11.69 -1.03
CA LEU A 140 10.08 11.38 -2.34
C LEU A 140 9.01 12.38 -2.75
N PHE A 141 8.18 12.86 -1.83
CA PHE A 141 7.19 13.89 -2.12
C PHE A 141 7.83 15.21 -2.53
N ASP A 142 8.94 15.61 -1.88
CA ASP A 142 9.71 16.79 -2.32
C ASP A 142 10.25 16.61 -3.74
N PHE A 143 10.89 15.48 -4.03
CA PHE A 143 11.41 15.19 -5.37
C PHE A 143 10.33 15.15 -6.44
N ILE A 144 9.21 14.51 -6.16
CA ILE A 144 8.05 14.47 -7.06
C ILE A 144 7.50 15.87 -7.27
N GLY A 145 7.36 16.67 -6.19
CA GLY A 145 6.92 18.05 -6.25
C GLY A 145 7.82 18.92 -7.12
N LYS A 146 9.14 18.82 -6.94
CA LYS A 146 10.13 19.50 -7.80
C LYS A 146 9.95 19.12 -9.26
N ALA A 147 9.85 17.83 -9.56
CA ALA A 147 9.66 17.35 -10.94
C ALA A 147 8.36 17.88 -11.57
N VAL A 148 7.25 17.89 -10.82
CA VAL A 148 5.95 18.41 -11.30
C VAL A 148 6.00 19.92 -11.55
N CYS A 149 6.79 20.66 -10.75
CA CYS A 149 6.99 22.10 -10.91
C CYS A 149 8.06 22.46 -11.96
N GLY A 150 8.71 21.48 -12.60
CA GLY A 150 9.79 21.71 -13.56
C GLY A 150 11.09 22.22 -12.92
N LEU A 151 11.28 21.94 -11.63
CA LEU A 151 12.51 22.28 -10.88
C LEU A 151 13.52 21.14 -10.93
N PRO A 152 14.84 21.42 -10.77
CA PRO A 152 15.84 20.38 -10.62
C PRO A 152 15.50 19.46 -9.44
N VAL A 153 15.48 18.15 -9.68
CA VAL A 153 15.16 17.14 -8.64
C VAL A 153 16.36 16.87 -7.75
N PHE A 154 17.54 16.85 -8.35
CA PHE A 154 18.81 16.65 -7.66
C PHE A 154 19.68 17.89 -7.90
N ASP A 155 20.04 18.57 -6.83
CA ASP A 155 20.95 19.72 -6.82
C ASP A 155 22.39 19.22 -6.55
#